data_7f83769b4d0dfff96c6df4683f09e4f3
#
_entry.id   7f83769b4d0dfff96c6df4683f09e4f3
#
_cell.length_a   1.000
_cell.length_b   1.000
_cell.length_c   1.000
_cell.angle_alpha   90.00
_cell.angle_beta   90.00
_cell.angle_gamma   90.00
#
_symmetry.space_group_name_H-M   'P 1'
#
loop_
_entity.id
_entity.type
_entity.pdbx_description
1 polymer ?
#
loop_
_entity_poly.entity_id
_entity_poly.type
_entity_poly.pdbx_seq_one_letter_code
_entity_poly.pdbx_strand_id
1 'polypeptide(L)'
;MKKLFLSLLFTIFFTGFTFCQDLTNPKGGGVLDIITIIPGDGFSDMTFEGQISGYGSVYVAFKLTSINSSKNSGTLDGQGRTILENGNLITTPLKGTWKRMGANVKFYFTDAINNGALNFVMWDVDLLKKKAVVKYFELHSADN
;
A
#
# COMPACT_ATOMS: atom_id res chain seq x y z
N MET A 1 -27.44 -3.39 -47.19
CA MET A 1 -27.92 -2.78 -45.96
C MET A 1 -27.85 -3.70 -44.75
N LYS A 2 -28.28 -4.98 -44.79
CA LYS A 2 -28.19 -5.90 -43.63
C LYS A 2 -26.76 -6.16 -43.11
N LYS A 3 -25.74 -6.20 -43.97
CA LYS A 3 -24.34 -6.42 -43.58
C LYS A 3 -23.72 -5.22 -42.89
N LEU A 4 -24.13 -4.00 -43.25
CA LEU A 4 -23.65 -2.77 -42.58
C LEU A 4 -24.21 -2.63 -41.16
N PHE A 5 -25.45 -3.06 -40.95
CA PHE A 5 -26.09 -3.03 -39.62
C PHE A 5 -25.46 -4.01 -38.63
N LEU A 6 -25.05 -5.20 -39.14
CA LEU A 6 -24.39 -6.21 -38.33
C LEU A 6 -22.98 -5.78 -37.92
N SER A 7 -22.24 -5.05 -38.79
CA SER A 7 -20.92 -4.51 -38.47
C SER A 7 -21.01 -3.39 -37.44
N LEU A 8 -22.02 -2.53 -37.48
CA LEU A 8 -22.25 -1.47 -36.51
C LEU A 8 -22.63 -2.02 -35.13
N LEU A 9 -23.42 -3.12 -35.08
CA LEU A 9 -23.80 -3.78 -33.86
C LEU A 9 -22.59 -4.42 -33.14
N PHE A 10 -21.64 -4.97 -33.93
CA PHE A 10 -20.42 -5.58 -33.36
C PHE A 10 -19.45 -4.56 -32.79
N THR A 11 -19.42 -3.32 -33.33
CA THR A 11 -18.53 -2.25 -32.81
C THR A 11 -19.01 -1.68 -31.48
N ILE A 12 -20.33 -1.70 -31.23
CA ILE A 12 -20.91 -1.20 -29.96
C ILE A 12 -20.64 -2.17 -28.79
N PHE A 13 -20.48 -3.47 -29.06
CA PHE A 13 -20.18 -4.45 -28.01
C PHE A 13 -18.72 -4.43 -27.51
N PHE A 14 -17.82 -3.75 -28.24
CA PHE A 14 -16.39 -3.64 -27.85
C PHE A 14 -16.02 -2.37 -27.07
N THR A 15 -16.97 -1.49 -26.75
CA THR A 15 -16.75 -0.44 -25.75
C THR A 15 -16.85 -1.04 -24.36
N GLY A 16 -15.96 -1.99 -24.06
CA GLY A 16 -15.72 -2.46 -22.69
C GLY A 16 -15.33 -1.26 -21.85
N PHE A 17 -16.10 -0.98 -20.81
CA PHE A 17 -15.72 -0.03 -19.79
C PHE A 17 -14.41 -0.52 -19.15
N THR A 18 -13.28 0.01 -19.61
CA THR A 18 -12.02 -0.19 -18.92
C THR A 18 -12.08 0.63 -17.62
N PHE A 19 -12.41 -0.03 -16.53
CA PHE A 19 -12.21 0.56 -15.20
C PHE A 19 -10.69 0.66 -14.99
N CYS A 20 -10.12 1.82 -15.29
CA CYS A 20 -8.75 2.12 -14.94
C CYS A 20 -8.73 2.56 -13.48
N GLN A 21 -7.99 1.81 -12.64
CA GLN A 21 -7.76 2.21 -11.26
C GLN A 21 -6.96 3.51 -11.25
N ASP A 22 -7.51 4.57 -10.69
CA ASP A 22 -6.84 5.87 -10.61
C ASP A 22 -5.89 5.88 -9.40
N LEU A 23 -4.58 5.77 -9.68
CA LEU A 23 -3.51 5.91 -8.69
C LEU A 23 -2.90 7.31 -8.65
N THR A 24 -3.54 8.32 -9.26
CA THR A 24 -3.05 9.70 -9.23
C THR A 24 -3.51 10.45 -7.97
N ASN A 25 -4.71 10.12 -7.47
CA ASN A 25 -5.32 10.76 -6.32
C ASN A 25 -5.39 9.79 -5.13
N PRO A 26 -4.54 9.92 -4.10
CA PRO A 26 -4.63 9.08 -2.93
C PRO A 26 -5.95 9.33 -2.18
N LYS A 27 -6.57 8.28 -1.67
CA LYS A 27 -7.76 8.33 -0.81
C LYS A 27 -7.45 9.02 0.53
N GLY A 28 -6.21 8.84 1.00
CA GLY A 28 -5.72 9.44 2.22
C GLY A 28 -4.25 9.13 2.47
N GLY A 29 -3.78 9.54 3.64
CA GLY A 29 -2.41 9.33 4.06
C GLY A 29 -2.06 10.06 5.34
N GLY A 30 -0.80 9.99 5.71
CA GLY A 30 -0.28 10.62 6.93
C GLY A 30 1.22 10.50 7.04
N VAL A 31 1.74 10.81 8.23
CA VAL A 31 3.16 10.67 8.54
C VAL A 31 3.29 9.78 9.76
N LEU A 32 4.12 8.73 9.63
CA LEU A 32 4.45 7.82 10.71
C LEU A 32 5.91 8.01 11.14
N ASP A 33 6.19 7.71 12.39
CA ASP A 33 7.54 7.65 12.96
C ASP A 33 8.11 6.25 12.83
N ILE A 34 9.41 6.15 12.53
CA ILE A 34 10.17 4.90 12.66
C ILE A 34 10.54 4.74 14.12
N ILE A 35 10.04 3.70 14.77
CA ILE A 35 10.31 3.41 16.18
C ILE A 35 11.53 2.52 16.34
N THR A 36 11.62 1.45 15.52
CA THR A 36 12.78 0.56 15.54
C THR A 36 13.28 0.25 14.14
N ILE A 37 14.57 0.01 14.02
CA ILE A 37 15.23 -0.61 12.88
C ILE A 37 16.17 -1.67 13.46
N ILE A 38 15.89 -2.94 13.17
CA ILE A 38 16.71 -4.07 13.61
C ILE A 38 17.36 -4.67 12.36
N PRO A 39 18.67 -4.41 12.12
CA PRO A 39 19.36 -4.97 10.96
C PRO A 39 19.68 -6.45 11.16
N GLY A 40 19.52 -7.23 10.08
CA GLY A 40 19.93 -8.62 9.99
C GLY A 40 20.73 -8.89 8.71
N ASP A 41 21.29 -10.08 8.56
CA ASP A 41 21.98 -10.43 7.32
C ASP A 41 20.95 -10.75 6.21
N GLY A 42 20.90 -9.88 5.20
CA GLY A 42 19.94 -9.97 4.10
C GLY A 42 18.51 -9.53 4.44
N PHE A 43 18.25 -9.04 5.65
CA PHE A 43 16.95 -8.52 6.03
C PHE A 43 17.06 -7.35 7.02
N SER A 44 15.96 -6.66 7.25
CA SER A 44 15.79 -5.70 8.35
C SER A 44 14.36 -5.77 8.86
N ASP A 45 14.17 -5.75 10.18
CA ASP A 45 12.87 -5.57 10.78
C ASP A 45 12.69 -4.10 11.16
N MET A 46 11.52 -3.52 10.84
CA MET A 46 11.21 -2.12 11.10
C MET A 46 9.82 -1.99 11.71
N THR A 47 9.68 -1.13 12.71
CA THR A 47 8.37 -0.77 13.26
C THR A 47 8.09 0.71 13.11
N PHE A 48 6.82 1.02 12.91
CA PHE A 48 6.32 2.37 12.68
C PHE A 48 5.08 2.61 13.53
N GLU A 49 4.90 3.86 13.95
CA GLU A 49 3.66 4.30 14.58
C GLU A 49 3.31 5.74 14.21
N GLY A 50 2.05 6.09 14.36
CA GLY A 50 1.56 7.46 14.18
C GLY A 50 0.06 7.54 14.05
N GLN A 51 -0.39 8.77 13.79
CA GLN A 51 -1.80 9.09 13.59
C GLN A 51 -2.07 9.37 12.12
N ILE A 52 -3.13 8.75 11.59
CA ILE A 52 -3.66 9.08 10.26
C ILE A 52 -5.03 9.72 10.45
N SER A 53 -5.17 10.98 10.01
CA SER A 53 -6.39 11.75 10.17
C SER A 53 -7.60 11.05 9.56
N GLY A 54 -8.70 10.96 10.32
CA GLY A 54 -9.92 10.25 9.92
C GLY A 54 -9.80 8.72 9.93
N TYR A 55 -8.65 8.18 10.37
CA TYR A 55 -8.42 6.73 10.44
C TYR A 55 -8.11 6.27 11.86
N GLY A 56 -7.13 6.88 12.53
CA GLY A 56 -6.78 6.57 13.92
C GLY A 56 -5.30 6.32 14.15
N SER A 57 -4.99 5.64 15.26
CA SER A 57 -3.63 5.28 15.66
C SER A 57 -3.16 4.03 14.93
N VAL A 58 -2.09 4.16 14.17
CA VAL A 58 -1.54 3.10 13.31
C VAL A 58 -0.24 2.57 13.89
N TYR A 59 -0.12 1.25 13.97
CA TYR A 59 1.07 0.51 14.40
C TYR A 59 1.40 -0.52 13.34
N VAL A 60 2.63 -0.51 12.82
CA VAL A 60 3.04 -1.40 11.74
C VAL A 60 4.40 -2.02 12.03
N ALA A 61 4.52 -3.31 11.77
CA ALA A 61 5.79 -4.02 11.76
C ALA A 61 6.03 -4.64 10.37
N PHE A 62 7.22 -4.40 9.82
CA PHE A 62 7.66 -4.95 8.55
C PHE A 62 8.94 -5.75 8.70
N LYS A 63 9.03 -6.84 7.94
CA LYS A 63 10.27 -7.50 7.58
C LYS A 63 10.61 -7.20 6.13
N LEU A 64 11.75 -6.57 5.90
CA LEU A 64 12.30 -6.25 4.58
C LEU A 64 13.36 -7.28 4.25
N THR A 65 13.13 -8.14 3.26
CA THR A 65 14.09 -9.16 2.84
C THR A 65 14.71 -8.75 1.50
N SER A 66 16.03 -8.71 1.43
CA SER A 66 16.76 -8.38 0.20
C SER A 66 16.73 -9.54 -0.80
N ILE A 67 16.51 -9.22 -2.08
CA ILE A 67 16.50 -10.20 -3.19
C ILE A 67 17.69 -10.04 -4.14
N ASN A 68 18.54 -9.06 -3.91
CA ASN A 68 19.73 -8.78 -4.75
C ASN A 68 20.99 -8.63 -3.90
N SER A 69 22.15 -8.82 -4.54
CA SER A 69 23.46 -8.72 -3.90
C SER A 69 23.79 -7.32 -3.37
N SER A 70 23.26 -6.27 -4.00
CA SER A 70 23.43 -4.88 -3.55
C SER A 70 22.58 -4.51 -2.34
N LYS A 71 21.69 -5.41 -1.89
CA LYS A 71 20.80 -5.22 -0.73
C LYS A 71 20.04 -3.86 -0.77
N ASN A 72 19.60 -3.45 -1.97
CA ASN A 72 18.90 -2.19 -2.18
C ASN A 72 17.45 -2.34 -2.64
N SER A 73 16.96 -3.58 -2.81
CA SER A 73 15.57 -3.88 -3.11
C SER A 73 15.19 -5.28 -2.63
N GLY A 74 13.90 -5.51 -2.45
CA GLY A 74 13.44 -6.80 -1.99
C GLY A 74 11.95 -6.89 -1.76
N THR A 75 11.56 -7.94 -1.05
CA THR A 75 10.19 -8.18 -0.61
C THR A 75 9.93 -7.55 0.76
N LEU A 76 8.69 -7.17 0.98
CA LEU A 76 8.18 -6.62 2.21
C LEU A 76 7.03 -7.50 2.70
N ASP A 77 7.16 -7.98 3.92
CA ASP A 77 6.12 -8.69 4.66
C ASP A 77 5.84 -7.96 5.96
N GLY A 78 4.57 -7.80 6.34
CA GLY A 78 4.25 -7.09 7.56
C GLY A 78 2.85 -7.32 8.09
N GLN A 79 2.61 -6.69 9.24
CA GLN A 79 1.33 -6.66 9.92
C GLN A 79 1.04 -5.22 10.35
N GLY A 80 -0.15 -4.75 10.02
CA GLY A 80 -0.69 -3.48 10.48
C GLY A 80 -1.78 -3.70 11.54
N ARG A 81 -1.83 -2.78 12.48
CA ARG A 81 -2.94 -2.63 13.44
C ARG A 81 -3.31 -1.17 13.53
N THR A 82 -4.59 -0.89 13.44
CA THR A 82 -5.11 0.46 13.58
C THR A 82 -6.20 0.46 14.65
N ILE A 83 -6.07 1.34 15.62
CA ILE A 83 -7.12 1.63 16.58
C ILE A 83 -7.86 2.84 16.02
N LEU A 84 -9.07 2.62 15.50
CA LEU A 84 -9.92 3.66 14.95
C LEU A 84 -10.34 4.66 16.04
N GLU A 85 -10.82 5.83 15.64
CA GLU A 85 -11.29 6.87 16.57
C GLU A 85 -12.46 6.39 17.46
N ASN A 86 -13.25 5.41 16.98
CA ASN A 86 -14.33 4.77 17.75
C ASN A 86 -13.85 3.63 18.66
N GLY A 87 -12.54 3.37 18.74
CA GLY A 87 -11.93 2.31 19.54
C GLY A 87 -11.89 0.92 18.90
N ASN A 88 -12.45 0.73 17.71
CA ASN A 88 -12.39 -0.55 17.01
C ASN A 88 -10.97 -0.85 16.51
N LEU A 89 -10.58 -2.12 16.60
CA LEU A 89 -9.30 -2.61 16.11
C LEU A 89 -9.45 -3.15 14.68
N ILE A 90 -8.66 -2.59 13.76
CA ILE A 90 -8.41 -3.13 12.43
C ILE A 90 -7.07 -3.86 12.42
N THR A 91 -7.04 -5.02 11.77
CA THR A 91 -5.81 -5.78 11.53
C THR A 91 -5.68 -6.09 10.05
N THR A 92 -4.45 -6.04 9.56
CA THR A 92 -4.19 -6.27 8.14
C THR A 92 -2.82 -6.91 7.91
N PRO A 93 -2.74 -8.00 7.10
CA PRO A 93 -1.49 -8.45 6.53
C PRO A 93 -1.05 -7.50 5.43
N LEU A 94 0.25 -7.22 5.38
CA LEU A 94 0.87 -6.30 4.43
C LEU A 94 1.88 -7.07 3.60
N LYS A 95 1.74 -7.02 2.27
CA LYS A 95 2.59 -7.76 1.33
C LYS A 95 3.01 -6.87 0.18
N GLY A 96 4.31 -6.84 -0.12
CA GLY A 96 4.78 -6.00 -1.21
C GLY A 96 6.28 -6.02 -1.44
N THR A 97 6.80 -4.90 -1.90
CA THR A 97 8.20 -4.72 -2.27
C THR A 97 8.74 -3.39 -1.72
N TRP A 98 10.05 -3.33 -1.60
CA TRP A 98 10.75 -2.12 -1.21
C TRP A 98 11.94 -1.84 -2.14
N LYS A 99 12.30 -0.55 -2.25
CA LYS A 99 13.48 -0.09 -2.98
C LYS A 99 14.15 1.04 -2.23
N ARG A 100 15.47 0.91 -1.97
CA ARG A 100 16.29 1.92 -1.31
C ARG A 100 17.07 2.75 -2.34
N MET A 101 17.13 4.04 -2.11
CA MET A 101 17.92 5.02 -2.86
C MET A 101 18.64 5.93 -1.84
N GLY A 102 19.85 5.55 -1.45
CA GLY A 102 20.59 6.25 -0.39
C GLY A 102 19.89 6.11 0.97
N ALA A 103 19.56 7.23 1.60
CA ALA A 103 18.83 7.27 2.87
C ALA A 103 17.30 7.15 2.71
N ASN A 104 16.78 7.17 1.49
CA ASN A 104 15.35 7.06 1.23
C ASN A 104 15.00 5.63 0.81
N VAL A 105 13.86 5.15 1.32
CA VAL A 105 13.32 3.85 0.95
C VAL A 105 11.87 4.03 0.54
N LYS A 106 11.49 3.45 -0.61
CA LYS A 106 10.10 3.39 -1.05
C LYS A 106 9.53 2.01 -0.76
N PHE A 107 8.35 1.98 -0.14
CA PHE A 107 7.56 0.78 0.04
C PHE A 107 6.36 0.83 -0.89
N TYR A 108 6.02 -0.31 -1.48
CA TYR A 108 4.84 -0.51 -2.32
C TYR A 108 4.21 -1.84 -1.90
N PHE A 109 3.01 -1.79 -1.36
CA PHE A 109 2.37 -3.00 -0.84
C PHE A 109 0.84 -2.93 -0.90
N THR A 110 0.21 -4.06 -0.73
CA THR A 110 -1.23 -4.17 -0.53
C THR A 110 -1.55 -4.33 0.95
N ASP A 111 -2.67 -3.80 1.32
CA ASP A 111 -3.25 -3.78 2.64
C ASP A 111 -4.65 -4.40 2.51
N ALA A 112 -4.79 -5.66 2.93
CA ALA A 112 -6.04 -6.43 2.90
C ALA A 112 -6.69 -6.38 4.28
N ILE A 113 -7.61 -5.44 4.47
CA ILE A 113 -8.23 -5.16 5.77
C ILE A 113 -9.24 -6.25 6.14
N ASN A 114 -9.35 -6.55 7.43
CA ASN A 114 -10.23 -7.60 7.95
C ASN A 114 -11.74 -7.31 7.80
N ASN A 115 -12.12 -6.13 7.30
CA ASN A 115 -13.49 -5.78 6.91
C ASN A 115 -13.78 -5.97 5.41
N GLY A 116 -12.88 -6.58 4.65
CA GLY A 116 -13.01 -6.83 3.21
C GLY A 116 -12.42 -5.73 2.32
N ALA A 117 -12.06 -4.58 2.84
CA ALA A 117 -11.43 -3.53 2.03
C ALA A 117 -10.01 -3.93 1.61
N LEU A 118 -9.61 -3.47 0.41
CA LEU A 118 -8.27 -3.67 -0.14
C LEU A 118 -7.72 -2.33 -0.60
N ASN A 119 -6.51 -1.99 -0.16
CA ASN A 119 -5.80 -0.80 -0.60
C ASN A 119 -4.47 -1.15 -1.26
N PHE A 120 -4.04 -0.30 -2.18
CA PHE A 120 -2.64 -0.18 -2.58
C PHE A 120 -2.00 0.96 -1.80
N VAL A 121 -0.83 0.71 -1.22
CA VAL A 121 -0.18 1.64 -0.30
C VAL A 121 1.23 1.95 -0.77
N MET A 122 1.60 3.23 -0.73
CA MET A 122 2.92 3.74 -1.05
C MET A 122 3.47 4.52 0.13
N TRP A 123 4.69 4.16 0.58
CA TRP A 123 5.40 4.92 1.61
C TRP A 123 6.71 5.47 1.06
N ASP A 124 6.96 6.72 1.37
CA ASP A 124 8.26 7.38 1.22
C ASP A 124 8.92 7.48 2.60
N VAL A 125 9.93 6.65 2.85
CA VAL A 125 10.61 6.52 4.14
C VAL A 125 11.94 7.23 4.10
N ASP A 126 12.14 8.20 4.98
CA ASP A 126 13.41 8.91 5.21
C ASP A 126 14.07 8.34 6.48
N LEU A 127 15.14 7.55 6.29
CA LEU A 127 15.84 6.88 7.39
C LEU A 127 16.57 7.84 8.32
N LEU A 128 17.01 9.00 7.81
CA LEU A 128 17.74 10.00 8.60
C LEU A 128 16.78 10.82 9.46
N LYS A 129 15.62 11.20 8.91
CA LYS A 129 14.58 11.91 9.66
C LYS A 129 13.72 10.97 10.51
N LYS A 130 13.85 9.66 10.31
CA LYS A 130 13.03 8.63 10.95
C LYS A 130 11.53 8.85 10.75
N LYS A 131 11.14 9.20 9.53
CA LYS A 131 9.75 9.47 9.14
C LYS A 131 9.36 8.67 7.90
N ALA A 132 8.09 8.30 7.82
CA ALA A 132 7.48 7.71 6.64
C ALA A 132 6.26 8.52 6.23
N VAL A 133 6.24 9.03 5.01
CA VAL A 133 5.05 9.65 4.40
C VAL A 133 4.24 8.55 3.73
N VAL A 134 3.02 8.38 4.16
CA VAL A 134 2.09 7.33 3.73
C VAL A 134 1.08 7.91 2.76
N LYS A 135 0.79 7.17 1.68
CA LYS A 135 -0.34 7.40 0.79
C LYS A 135 -1.02 6.06 0.51
N TYR A 136 -2.35 6.04 0.52
CA TYR A 136 -3.10 4.84 0.15
C TYR A 136 -4.17 5.14 -0.90
N PHE A 137 -4.43 4.14 -1.75
CA PHE A 137 -5.38 4.16 -2.85
C PHE A 137 -6.33 2.98 -2.66
N GLU A 138 -7.61 3.26 -2.55
CA GLU A 138 -8.62 2.21 -2.40
C GLU A 138 -8.78 1.44 -3.71
N LEU A 139 -8.53 0.14 -3.68
CA LEU A 139 -8.74 -0.77 -4.80
C LEU A 139 -10.13 -1.41 -4.73
N HIS A 140 -10.58 -1.71 -3.52
CA HIS A 140 -11.87 -2.30 -3.22
C HIS A 140 -12.36 -1.77 -1.87
N SER A 141 -13.61 -1.32 -1.82
CA SER A 141 -14.24 -0.86 -0.57
C SER A 141 -14.67 -2.04 0.28
N ALA A 142 -14.83 -1.82 1.59
CA ALA A 142 -15.44 -2.81 2.46
C ALA A 142 -16.88 -3.16 1.97
N ASP A 143 -17.23 -4.43 2.06
CA ASP A 143 -18.60 -4.87 1.84
C ASP A 143 -19.48 -4.29 2.95
N ASN A 144 -20.55 -3.59 2.57
CA ASN A 144 -21.54 -3.01 3.47
C ASN A 144 -22.58 -4.05 3.88
#